data_21d0f04d084c602854392c0d9f98d1ca
#
_entry.id   21d0f04d084c602854392c0d9f98d1ca
#
_cell.length_a   1.000
_cell.length_b   1.000
_cell.length_c   1.000
_cell.angle_alpha   90.00
_cell.angle_beta   90.00
_cell.angle_gamma   90.00
#
_symmetry.space_group_name_H-M   'P 1'
#
loop_
_entity.id
_entity.type
_entity.pdbx_description
1 polymer ?
#
loop_
_entity_poly.entity_id
_entity_poly.type
_entity_poly.pdbx_seq_one_letter_code
_entity_poly.pdbx_strand_id
1 'polypeptide(L)'
;MALDIFHLSYKEQYAEQTWEKLVSKFPYAKRVKGIQGIFNAHKRCAELAYTKSFYVVDADADLEEDFDFSFKPSKWDEHCVHVWRCKNPINDLVYGYGGVKLFPTQALRDAQDWRIDFTTSVANKEGKKGAFKAMPTISNITAFNTDPFNTFKSAFRECTKLASKVIDKQKDAETEQRLNIWCSVGSERGFGEYAIAGAIAGREYGEANKNDMEALSKINDFGWLEQQFNKIQISSRNIRATR
;
A
#
# COMPACT_ATOMS: atom_id res chain seq x y z
N MET A 1 7.45 -24.56 -12.65
CA MET A 1 6.09 -24.37 -12.11
C MET A 1 5.89 -22.89 -11.88
N ALA A 2 4.73 -22.32 -12.24
CA ALA A 2 4.38 -20.92 -11.91
C ALA A 2 4.17 -20.77 -10.40
N LEU A 3 4.44 -19.57 -9.88
CA LEU A 3 4.13 -19.24 -8.47
C LEU A 3 2.63 -18.99 -8.32
N ASP A 4 2.09 -19.23 -7.13
CA ASP A 4 0.71 -18.85 -6.83
C ASP A 4 0.52 -17.33 -6.94
N ILE A 5 -0.61 -16.90 -7.48
CA ILE A 5 -1.02 -15.49 -7.58
C ILE A 5 -2.36 -15.34 -6.86
N PHE A 6 -2.44 -14.41 -5.92
CA PHE A 6 -3.66 -14.09 -5.20
C PHE A 6 -4.10 -12.65 -5.46
N HIS A 7 -5.32 -12.48 -5.93
CA HIS A 7 -6.00 -11.19 -5.93
C HIS A 7 -6.66 -10.99 -4.57
N LEU A 8 -6.28 -9.92 -3.89
CA LEU A 8 -6.73 -9.63 -2.54
C LEU A 8 -7.72 -8.47 -2.54
N SER A 9 -8.97 -8.73 -2.15
CA SER A 9 -10.04 -7.72 -2.15
C SER A 9 -10.90 -7.76 -0.90
N TYR A 10 -11.39 -6.59 -0.49
CA TYR A 10 -12.36 -6.44 0.60
C TYR A 10 -13.61 -5.69 0.13
N LYS A 11 -13.53 -4.38 -0.05
CA LYS A 11 -14.64 -3.51 -0.47
C LYS A 11 -14.21 -2.47 -1.52
N GLU A 12 -13.10 -2.71 -2.21
CA GLU A 12 -12.57 -1.81 -3.23
C GLU A 12 -13.55 -1.72 -4.41
N GLN A 13 -13.79 -0.50 -4.89
CA GLN A 13 -14.77 -0.20 -5.93
C GLN A 13 -14.50 -0.96 -7.24
N TYR A 14 -13.25 -1.10 -7.62
CA TYR A 14 -12.83 -1.73 -8.88
C TYR A 14 -12.40 -3.19 -8.72
N ALA A 15 -12.67 -3.82 -7.58
CA ALA A 15 -12.20 -5.17 -7.26
C ALA A 15 -12.65 -6.25 -8.25
N GLU A 16 -13.84 -6.14 -8.84
CA GLU A 16 -14.31 -7.10 -9.85
C GLU A 16 -13.57 -6.88 -11.18
N GLN A 17 -13.40 -5.64 -11.61
CA GLN A 17 -12.73 -5.32 -12.88
C GLN A 17 -11.25 -5.74 -12.85
N THR A 18 -10.55 -5.46 -11.75
CA THR A 18 -9.14 -5.85 -11.60
C THR A 18 -8.98 -7.37 -11.47
N TRP A 19 -9.95 -8.05 -10.85
CA TRP A 19 -10.01 -9.51 -10.84
C TRP A 19 -10.20 -10.09 -12.23
N GLU A 20 -11.18 -9.62 -13.00
CA GLU A 20 -11.45 -10.08 -14.37
C GLU A 20 -10.24 -9.87 -15.29
N LYS A 21 -9.60 -8.69 -15.19
CA LYS A 21 -8.36 -8.37 -15.91
C LYS A 21 -7.24 -9.34 -15.56
N LEU A 22 -7.04 -9.64 -14.27
CA LEU A 22 -6.01 -10.56 -13.80
C LEU A 22 -6.28 -11.99 -14.30
N VAL A 23 -7.49 -12.52 -14.09
CA VAL A 23 -7.80 -13.92 -14.39
C VAL A 23 -7.87 -14.18 -15.89
N SER A 24 -8.18 -13.19 -16.71
CA SER A 24 -8.15 -13.31 -18.17
C SER A 24 -6.74 -13.59 -18.72
N LYS A 25 -5.71 -13.01 -18.08
CA LYS A 25 -4.30 -13.25 -18.44
C LYS A 25 -3.69 -14.43 -17.70
N PHE A 26 -4.11 -14.67 -16.45
CA PHE A 26 -3.56 -15.69 -15.55
C PHE A 26 -4.70 -16.53 -14.96
N PRO A 27 -5.27 -17.50 -15.75
CA PRO A 27 -6.45 -18.28 -15.34
C PRO A 27 -6.26 -19.12 -14.08
N TYR A 28 -5.01 -19.33 -13.65
CA TYR A 28 -4.67 -20.05 -12.42
C TYR A 28 -4.59 -19.14 -11.18
N ALA A 29 -4.79 -17.82 -11.35
CA ALA A 29 -4.86 -16.91 -10.22
C ALA A 29 -6.04 -17.26 -9.30
N LYS A 30 -5.86 -17.02 -8.01
CA LYS A 30 -6.84 -17.28 -6.97
C LYS A 30 -7.33 -15.98 -6.38
N ARG A 31 -8.53 -15.97 -5.83
CA ARG A 31 -9.08 -14.80 -5.17
C ARG A 31 -9.27 -15.02 -3.68
N VAL A 32 -8.80 -14.08 -2.87
CA VAL A 32 -9.13 -13.96 -1.44
C VAL A 32 -9.96 -12.70 -1.27
N LYS A 33 -11.24 -12.85 -0.92
CA LYS A 33 -12.23 -11.76 -0.87
C LYS A 33 -12.92 -11.71 0.48
N GLY A 34 -13.16 -10.48 0.98
CA GLY A 34 -14.04 -10.22 2.13
C GLY A 34 -13.42 -10.52 3.50
N ILE A 35 -12.10 -10.75 3.58
CA ILE A 35 -11.42 -10.95 4.87
C ILE A 35 -11.03 -9.59 5.43
N GLN A 36 -11.55 -9.29 6.63
CA GLN A 36 -11.24 -8.02 7.29
C GLN A 36 -9.83 -8.00 7.86
N GLY A 37 -9.12 -6.92 7.57
CA GLY A 37 -7.77 -6.67 8.05
C GLY A 37 -6.68 -7.24 7.15
N ILE A 38 -5.70 -6.40 6.84
CA ILE A 38 -4.60 -6.72 5.91
C ILE A 38 -3.82 -7.97 6.34
N PHE A 39 -3.57 -8.12 7.65
CA PHE A 39 -2.85 -9.27 8.19
C PHE A 39 -3.59 -10.59 7.94
N ASN A 40 -4.86 -10.66 8.33
CA ASN A 40 -5.68 -11.87 8.19
C ASN A 40 -5.85 -12.25 6.71
N ALA A 41 -6.04 -11.26 5.85
CA ALA A 41 -6.21 -11.48 4.42
C ALA A 41 -4.93 -12.06 3.77
N HIS A 42 -3.75 -11.51 4.08
CA HIS A 42 -2.47 -12.03 3.60
C HIS A 42 -2.14 -13.41 4.20
N LYS A 43 -2.45 -13.61 5.49
CA LYS A 43 -2.28 -14.92 6.13
C LYS A 43 -3.13 -15.98 5.45
N ARG A 44 -4.36 -15.64 5.06
CA ARG A 44 -5.21 -16.54 4.28
C ARG A 44 -4.61 -16.88 2.92
N CYS A 45 -3.99 -15.93 2.22
CA CYS A 45 -3.25 -16.23 1.01
C CYS A 45 -2.13 -17.25 1.27
N ALA A 46 -1.35 -17.06 2.33
CA ALA A 46 -0.26 -17.98 2.69
C ALA A 46 -0.75 -19.39 3.04
N GLU A 47 -1.91 -19.52 3.71
CA GLU A 47 -2.53 -20.81 4.00
C GLU A 47 -2.94 -21.56 2.72
N LEU A 48 -3.44 -20.82 1.72
CA LEU A 48 -3.89 -21.37 0.44
C LEU A 48 -2.77 -21.57 -0.59
N ALA A 49 -1.58 -21.05 -0.33
CA ALA A 49 -0.45 -21.15 -1.24
C ALA A 49 0.18 -22.53 -1.22
N TYR A 50 0.49 -23.06 -2.40
CA TYR A 50 1.22 -24.32 -2.61
C TYR A 50 2.70 -24.09 -2.91
N THR A 51 3.06 -22.88 -3.38
CA THR A 51 4.43 -22.52 -3.73
C THR A 51 5.19 -21.94 -2.54
N LYS A 52 6.51 -21.98 -2.56
CA LYS A 52 7.39 -21.44 -1.48
C LYS A 52 7.28 -19.92 -1.32
N SER A 53 6.90 -19.25 -2.40
CA SER A 53 6.58 -17.81 -2.43
C SER A 53 5.35 -17.62 -3.30
N PHE A 54 4.56 -16.60 -3.01
CA PHE A 54 3.35 -16.29 -3.77
C PHE A 54 3.19 -14.79 -3.98
N TYR A 55 2.59 -14.43 -5.09
CA TYR A 55 2.21 -13.06 -5.40
C TYR A 55 0.90 -12.67 -4.74
N VAL A 56 0.85 -11.43 -4.26
CA VAL A 56 -0.38 -10.73 -3.89
C VAL A 56 -0.54 -9.55 -4.83
N VAL A 57 -1.74 -9.42 -5.39
CA VAL A 57 -2.19 -8.29 -6.20
C VAL A 57 -3.32 -7.63 -5.43
N ASP A 58 -3.10 -6.41 -4.95
CA ASP A 58 -4.12 -5.64 -4.25
C ASP A 58 -5.24 -5.26 -5.23
N ALA A 59 -6.50 -5.23 -4.78
CA ALA A 59 -7.65 -5.01 -5.66
C ALA A 59 -7.73 -3.60 -6.27
N ASP A 60 -6.96 -2.65 -5.77
CA ASP A 60 -6.79 -1.32 -6.36
C ASP A 60 -5.61 -1.24 -7.35
N ALA A 61 -4.93 -2.37 -7.63
CA ALA A 61 -3.84 -2.43 -8.57
C ALA A 61 -4.35 -2.68 -10.00
N ASP A 62 -4.41 -1.63 -10.81
CA ASP A 62 -4.63 -1.76 -12.26
C ASP A 62 -3.32 -2.13 -12.95
N LEU A 63 -3.16 -3.43 -13.24
CA LEU A 63 -1.92 -3.99 -13.79
C LEU A 63 -1.57 -3.39 -15.15
N GLU A 64 -0.28 -3.07 -15.35
CA GLU A 64 0.25 -2.73 -16.66
C GLU A 64 0.08 -3.91 -17.64
N GLU A 65 -0.09 -3.59 -18.92
CA GLU A 65 -0.42 -4.61 -19.93
C GLU A 65 0.68 -5.65 -20.13
N ASP A 66 1.92 -5.22 -20.04
CA ASP A 66 3.13 -6.04 -20.23
C ASP A 66 3.66 -6.63 -18.93
N PHE A 67 3.03 -6.33 -17.79
CA PHE A 67 3.47 -6.91 -16.53
C PHE A 67 3.15 -8.41 -16.48
N ASP A 68 4.18 -9.19 -16.18
CA ASP A 68 4.09 -10.63 -16.00
C ASP A 68 4.52 -11.06 -14.58
N PHE A 69 4.16 -12.28 -14.21
CA PHE A 69 4.55 -12.90 -12.95
C PHE A 69 5.66 -13.94 -13.14
N SER A 70 6.57 -13.69 -14.09
CA SER A 70 7.66 -14.60 -14.44
C SER A 70 8.82 -14.61 -13.44
N PHE A 71 8.96 -13.53 -12.67
CA PHE A 71 10.04 -13.43 -11.68
C PHE A 71 9.92 -14.51 -10.61
N LYS A 72 11.05 -15.15 -10.32
CA LYS A 72 11.20 -16.12 -9.22
C LYS A 72 12.42 -15.74 -8.40
N PRO A 73 12.31 -15.68 -7.08
CA PRO A 73 13.46 -15.39 -6.24
C PRO A 73 14.51 -16.50 -6.35
N SER A 74 15.76 -16.11 -6.28
CA SER A 74 16.90 -17.03 -6.17
C SER A 74 16.99 -17.58 -4.75
N LYS A 75 17.84 -18.58 -4.53
CA LYS A 75 18.12 -19.13 -3.17
C LYS A 75 18.61 -18.07 -2.18
N TRP A 76 19.21 -16.98 -2.68
CA TRP A 76 19.76 -15.91 -1.85
C TRP A 76 18.71 -14.90 -1.39
N ASP A 77 17.57 -14.84 -2.07
CA ASP A 77 16.52 -13.87 -1.81
C ASP A 77 15.11 -14.47 -1.69
N GLU A 78 15.00 -15.81 -1.67
CA GLU A 78 13.73 -16.49 -1.45
C GLU A 78 13.06 -16.19 -0.09
N HIS A 79 13.83 -15.67 0.86
CA HIS A 79 13.35 -15.22 2.17
C HIS A 79 12.89 -13.74 2.15
N CYS A 80 13.15 -13.02 1.06
CA CYS A 80 12.83 -11.60 0.95
C CYS A 80 11.38 -11.37 0.51
N VAL A 81 10.78 -10.29 0.99
CA VAL A 81 9.58 -9.71 0.41
C VAL A 81 9.99 -8.82 -0.76
N HIS A 82 9.48 -9.10 -1.95
CA HIS A 82 9.73 -8.29 -3.14
C HIS A 82 8.53 -7.38 -3.40
N VAL A 83 8.78 -6.10 -3.62
CA VAL A 83 7.74 -5.09 -3.84
C VAL A 83 8.01 -4.39 -5.15
N TRP A 84 7.06 -4.47 -6.07
CA TRP A 84 7.12 -3.76 -7.35
C TRP A 84 6.77 -2.29 -7.19
N ARG A 85 7.32 -1.48 -8.09
CA ARG A 85 6.92 -0.08 -8.19
C ARG A 85 5.50 0.01 -8.74
N CYS A 86 4.77 0.99 -8.28
CA CYS A 86 3.49 1.37 -8.86
C CYS A 86 3.48 2.87 -9.19
N LYS A 87 2.61 3.25 -10.11
CA LYS A 87 2.40 4.64 -10.49
C LYS A 87 1.23 5.22 -9.70
N ASN A 88 1.44 6.43 -9.17
CA ASN A 88 0.40 7.19 -8.50
C ASN A 88 -0.43 7.96 -9.54
N PRO A 89 -1.78 7.79 -9.59
CA PRO A 89 -2.62 8.45 -10.58
C PRO A 89 -2.82 9.95 -10.33
N ILE A 90 -2.47 10.45 -9.14
CA ILE A 90 -2.62 11.87 -8.77
C ILE A 90 -1.38 12.69 -9.12
N ASN A 91 -0.20 12.21 -8.76
CA ASN A 91 1.04 13.00 -8.83
C ASN A 91 2.17 12.35 -9.62
N ASP A 92 1.88 11.29 -10.35
CA ASP A 92 2.79 10.53 -11.20
C ASP A 92 4.04 9.96 -10.50
N LEU A 93 4.09 9.98 -9.16
CA LEU A 93 5.17 9.33 -8.42
C LEU A 93 5.24 7.83 -8.73
N VAL A 94 6.46 7.34 -8.89
CA VAL A 94 6.75 5.92 -9.17
C VAL A 94 7.67 5.36 -8.10
N TYR A 95 7.13 4.57 -7.20
CA TYR A 95 7.87 3.83 -6.17
C TYR A 95 7.03 2.68 -5.59
N GLY A 96 7.60 1.89 -4.69
CA GLY A 96 6.90 0.74 -4.11
C GLY A 96 6.06 1.13 -2.90
N TYR A 97 4.78 1.45 -3.08
CA TYR A 97 3.87 1.77 -1.98
C TYR A 97 2.55 0.99 -1.99
N GLY A 98 2.33 0.14 -2.96
CA GLY A 98 1.10 -0.66 -3.06
C GLY A 98 1.15 -1.65 -4.22
N GLY A 99 0.03 -2.31 -4.50
CA GLY A 99 -0.15 -3.12 -5.68
C GLY A 99 0.45 -4.53 -5.59
N VAL A 100 1.52 -4.80 -6.37
CA VAL A 100 2.05 -6.16 -6.49
C VAL A 100 3.20 -6.42 -5.53
N LYS A 101 3.11 -7.53 -4.79
CA LYS A 101 4.14 -8.00 -3.86
C LYS A 101 4.33 -9.51 -3.98
N LEU A 102 5.55 -9.98 -3.72
CA LEU A 102 5.84 -11.41 -3.60
C LEU A 102 6.30 -11.69 -2.18
N PHE A 103 5.60 -12.57 -1.50
CA PHE A 103 5.87 -12.94 -0.11
C PHE A 103 6.43 -14.37 0.00
N PRO A 104 7.40 -14.60 0.89
CA PRO A 104 7.75 -15.94 1.32
C PRO A 104 6.58 -16.58 2.08
N THR A 105 6.10 -17.73 1.61
CA THR A 105 4.91 -18.39 2.17
C THR A 105 5.05 -18.72 3.66
N GLN A 106 6.20 -19.28 4.04
CA GLN A 106 6.40 -19.69 5.43
C GLN A 106 6.51 -18.49 6.38
N ALA A 107 7.15 -17.40 5.95
CA ALA A 107 7.25 -16.19 6.77
C ALA A 107 5.87 -15.63 7.16
N LEU A 108 4.91 -15.68 6.24
CA LEU A 108 3.54 -15.25 6.53
C LEU A 108 2.74 -16.26 7.34
N ARG A 109 2.94 -17.56 7.12
CA ARG A 109 2.31 -18.60 7.96
C ARG A 109 2.73 -18.50 9.43
N ASP A 110 3.99 -18.17 9.68
CA ASP A 110 4.54 -18.04 11.01
C ASP A 110 4.33 -16.67 11.64
N ALA A 111 3.89 -15.66 10.87
CA ALA A 111 3.63 -14.32 11.38
C ALA A 111 2.49 -14.37 12.41
N GLN A 112 2.71 -13.74 13.57
CA GLN A 112 1.71 -13.67 14.65
C GLN A 112 1.09 -12.29 14.79
N ASP A 113 1.86 -11.27 14.44
CA ASP A 113 1.44 -9.86 14.51
C ASP A 113 2.08 -9.04 13.40
N TRP A 114 1.68 -7.79 13.32
CA TRP A 114 2.26 -6.79 12.44
C TRP A 114 2.19 -5.41 13.12
N ARG A 115 3.04 -4.50 12.64
CA ARG A 115 3.09 -3.14 13.14
C ARG A 115 2.45 -2.17 12.14
N ILE A 116 2.94 -0.95 12.07
CA ILE A 116 2.39 0.15 11.28
C ILE A 116 2.43 -0.15 9.78
N ASP A 117 3.56 -0.64 9.28
CA ASP A 117 3.69 -1.11 7.90
C ASP A 117 3.77 -2.63 7.85
N PHE A 118 2.76 -3.23 7.21
CA PHE A 118 2.62 -4.68 7.14
C PHE A 118 3.78 -5.33 6.40
N THR A 119 4.16 -4.78 5.24
CA THR A 119 5.21 -5.35 4.38
C THR A 119 6.56 -5.34 5.08
N THR A 120 6.92 -4.23 5.72
CA THR A 120 8.13 -4.10 6.52
C THR A 120 8.11 -5.04 7.73
N SER A 121 6.95 -5.21 8.37
CA SER A 121 6.82 -6.11 9.52
C SER A 121 7.09 -7.56 9.15
N VAL A 122 6.57 -8.03 8.01
CA VAL A 122 6.83 -9.38 7.49
C VAL A 122 8.30 -9.54 7.08
N ALA A 123 8.87 -8.51 6.43
CA ALA A 123 10.26 -8.54 5.96
C ALA A 123 11.28 -8.56 7.10
N ASN A 124 10.98 -7.97 8.26
CA ASN A 124 11.93 -7.81 9.37
C ASN A 124 11.76 -8.85 10.49
N LYS A 125 11.04 -9.94 10.23
CA LYS A 125 10.85 -11.01 11.20
C LYS A 125 12.22 -11.59 11.64
N GLU A 126 12.36 -11.85 12.94
CA GLU A 126 13.53 -12.51 13.55
C GLU A 126 14.87 -11.75 13.46
N GLY A 127 14.82 -10.39 13.41
CA GLY A 127 16.07 -9.60 13.41
C GLY A 127 16.88 -9.67 12.12
N LYS A 128 16.37 -10.34 11.10
CA LYS A 128 16.95 -10.35 9.75
C LYS A 128 16.64 -9.03 9.04
N LYS A 129 17.37 -7.98 9.37
CA LYS A 129 17.29 -6.70 8.65
C LYS A 129 17.58 -6.93 7.17
N GLY A 130 16.72 -6.36 6.31
CA GLY A 130 17.00 -6.32 4.88
C GLY A 130 16.33 -7.40 4.04
N ALA A 131 15.36 -8.10 4.57
CA ALA A 131 14.53 -9.03 3.81
C ALA A 131 13.47 -8.32 2.90
N PHE A 132 13.69 -7.05 2.55
CA PHE A 132 12.86 -6.26 1.64
C PHE A 132 13.65 -5.92 0.37
N LYS A 133 13.06 -6.20 -0.80
CA LYS A 133 13.62 -5.85 -2.12
C LYS A 133 12.64 -5.05 -2.95
N ALA A 134 13.03 -3.83 -3.30
CA ALA A 134 12.32 -3.02 -4.30
C ALA A 134 12.65 -3.55 -5.70
N MET A 135 11.62 -3.88 -6.47
CA MET A 135 11.74 -4.33 -7.85
C MET A 135 11.75 -3.13 -8.81
N PRO A 136 12.56 -3.16 -9.88
CA PRO A 136 12.77 -1.99 -10.74
C PRO A 136 11.59 -1.70 -11.68
N THR A 137 10.81 -2.72 -12.05
CA THR A 137 9.70 -2.59 -13.01
C THR A 137 8.44 -2.02 -12.34
N ILE A 138 7.65 -1.30 -13.11
CA ILE A 138 6.32 -0.84 -12.70
C ILE A 138 5.35 -1.99 -12.93
N SER A 139 4.55 -2.32 -11.91
CA SER A 139 3.56 -3.39 -12.01
C SER A 139 2.15 -2.88 -12.32
N ASN A 140 1.81 -1.69 -11.82
CA ASN A 140 0.44 -1.21 -11.86
C ASN A 140 0.33 0.31 -11.63
N ILE A 141 -0.83 0.84 -11.97
CA ILE A 141 -1.33 2.10 -11.42
C ILE A 141 -2.19 1.76 -10.21
N THR A 142 -2.00 2.44 -9.08
CA THR A 142 -2.79 2.18 -7.85
C THR A 142 -4.03 3.05 -7.82
N ALA A 143 -5.20 2.47 -8.10
CA ALA A 143 -6.47 3.19 -8.24
C ALA A 143 -7.13 3.50 -6.88
N PHE A 144 -6.46 4.29 -6.03
CA PHE A 144 -6.97 4.67 -4.71
C PHE A 144 -7.89 5.90 -4.73
N ASN A 145 -7.88 6.68 -5.82
CA ASN A 145 -8.62 7.93 -5.99
C ASN A 145 -10.07 7.69 -6.48
N THR A 146 -10.82 6.86 -5.75
CA THR A 146 -12.19 6.45 -6.10
C THR A 146 -13.25 7.40 -5.60
N ASP A 147 -13.00 8.09 -4.50
CA ASP A 147 -13.86 9.07 -3.85
C ASP A 147 -13.02 9.98 -2.91
N PRO A 148 -13.60 11.06 -2.38
CA PRO A 148 -12.89 12.00 -1.51
C PRO A 148 -12.23 11.35 -0.29
N PHE A 149 -12.95 10.47 0.42
CA PHE A 149 -12.42 9.85 1.64
C PHE A 149 -11.33 8.81 1.34
N ASN A 150 -11.53 7.93 0.36
CA ASN A 150 -10.52 6.94 0.01
C ASN A 150 -9.24 7.60 -0.49
N THR A 151 -9.36 8.69 -1.25
CA THR A 151 -8.22 9.46 -1.73
C THR A 151 -7.46 10.12 -0.58
N PHE A 152 -8.16 10.83 0.31
CA PHE A 152 -7.58 11.40 1.52
C PHE A 152 -6.90 10.35 2.40
N LYS A 153 -7.61 9.28 2.72
CA LYS A 153 -7.13 8.18 3.56
C LYS A 153 -5.82 7.58 3.05
N SER A 154 -5.74 7.31 1.76
CA SER A 154 -4.56 6.70 1.15
C SER A 154 -3.34 7.63 1.22
N ALA A 155 -3.52 8.91 0.90
CA ALA A 155 -2.48 9.92 0.99
C ALA A 155 -2.04 10.16 2.44
N PHE A 156 -2.99 10.27 3.38
CA PHE A 156 -2.70 10.43 4.81
C PHE A 156 -1.84 9.28 5.33
N ARG A 157 -2.25 8.05 5.08
CA ARG A 157 -1.52 6.85 5.53
C ARG A 157 -0.11 6.78 4.96
N GLU A 158 0.03 7.03 3.67
CA GLU A 158 1.33 6.97 3.00
C GLU A 158 2.27 8.06 3.51
N CYS A 159 1.81 9.32 3.59
CA CYS A 159 2.64 10.42 4.06
C CYS A 159 2.97 10.32 5.55
N THR A 160 2.08 9.74 6.37
CA THR A 160 2.40 9.40 7.77
C THR A 160 3.56 8.42 7.85
N LYS A 161 3.53 7.35 7.06
CA LYS A 161 4.61 6.34 7.05
C LYS A 161 5.93 6.93 6.55
N LEU A 162 5.88 7.75 5.49
CA LEU A 162 7.06 8.44 4.97
C LEU A 162 7.67 9.39 6.00
N ALA A 163 6.87 10.26 6.61
CA ALA A 163 7.33 11.28 7.54
C ALA A 163 7.85 10.69 8.87
N SER A 164 7.19 9.65 9.38
CA SER A 164 7.63 8.95 10.60
C SER A 164 8.80 7.99 10.39
N LYS A 165 9.21 7.75 9.14
CA LYS A 165 10.32 6.84 8.76
C LYS A 165 10.16 5.40 9.27
N VAL A 166 8.93 4.91 9.34
CA VAL A 166 8.64 3.52 9.74
C VAL A 166 8.85 2.50 8.63
N ILE A 167 9.03 2.94 7.38
CA ILE A 167 9.36 2.08 6.25
C ILE A 167 10.86 1.81 6.27
N ASP A 168 11.25 0.55 6.09
CA ASP A 168 12.67 0.16 6.07
C ASP A 168 13.43 0.78 4.90
N LYS A 169 14.71 1.10 5.12
CA LYS A 169 15.67 1.60 4.10
C LYS A 169 15.26 2.92 3.41
N GLN A 170 14.48 3.76 4.08
CA GLN A 170 14.20 5.10 3.56
C GLN A 170 15.48 5.96 3.52
N LYS A 171 15.66 6.67 2.40
CA LYS A 171 16.68 7.71 2.25
C LYS A 171 16.03 9.08 2.45
N ASP A 172 16.61 9.91 3.30
CA ASP A 172 16.02 11.19 3.71
C ASP A 172 15.69 12.11 2.53
N ALA A 173 16.62 12.29 1.59
CA ALA A 173 16.42 13.16 0.44
C ALA A 173 15.30 12.66 -0.49
N GLU A 174 15.24 11.34 -0.76
CA GLU A 174 14.17 10.76 -1.59
C GLU A 174 12.81 10.82 -0.88
N THR A 175 12.80 10.61 0.43
CA THR A 175 11.59 10.69 1.26
C THR A 175 11.03 12.12 1.26
N GLU A 176 11.89 13.11 1.46
CA GLU A 176 11.48 14.52 1.48
C GLU A 176 10.97 14.97 0.11
N GLN A 177 11.63 14.56 -0.98
CA GLN A 177 11.15 14.82 -2.33
C GLN A 177 9.75 14.23 -2.56
N ARG A 178 9.52 12.98 -2.16
CA ARG A 178 8.19 12.33 -2.27
C ARG A 178 7.13 13.06 -1.46
N LEU A 179 7.43 13.43 -0.21
CA LEU A 179 6.52 14.19 0.65
C LEU A 179 6.14 15.53 0.02
N ASN A 180 7.13 16.26 -0.52
CA ASN A 180 6.87 17.54 -1.17
C ASN A 180 5.95 17.38 -2.40
N ILE A 181 6.15 16.35 -3.22
CA ILE A 181 5.29 16.07 -4.38
C ILE A 181 3.87 15.68 -3.91
N TRP A 182 3.74 14.79 -2.93
CA TRP A 182 2.44 14.40 -2.37
C TRP A 182 1.63 15.59 -1.82
N CYS A 183 2.32 16.55 -1.18
CA CYS A 183 1.70 17.70 -0.55
C CYS A 183 1.37 18.86 -1.51
N SER A 184 1.79 18.79 -2.80
CA SER A 184 1.66 19.96 -3.68
C SER A 184 1.22 19.66 -5.12
N VAL A 185 1.36 18.42 -5.62
CA VAL A 185 1.14 18.10 -7.03
C VAL A 185 -0.13 17.30 -7.22
N GLY A 186 -0.91 17.62 -8.27
CA GLY A 186 -2.04 16.84 -8.75
C GLY A 186 -3.41 17.33 -8.30
N SER A 187 -3.54 18.59 -7.86
CA SER A 187 -4.85 19.18 -7.47
C SER A 187 -5.89 19.18 -8.61
N GLU A 188 -5.45 19.18 -9.86
CA GLU A 188 -6.27 19.15 -11.06
C GLU A 188 -6.79 17.74 -11.42
N ARG A 189 -6.24 16.70 -10.80
CA ARG A 189 -6.66 15.29 -11.00
C ARG A 189 -7.92 14.98 -10.22
N GLY A 190 -8.66 13.94 -10.63
CA GLY A 190 -9.85 13.49 -9.92
C GLY A 190 -9.58 13.25 -8.44
N PHE A 191 -10.22 14.03 -7.56
CA PHE A 191 -10.04 14.05 -6.10
C PHE A 191 -8.63 14.47 -5.63
N GLY A 192 -7.82 15.11 -6.48
CA GLY A 192 -6.43 15.49 -6.17
C GLY A 192 -6.30 16.43 -4.99
N GLU A 193 -7.24 17.36 -4.81
CA GLU A 193 -7.29 18.25 -3.64
C GLU A 193 -7.40 17.47 -2.31
N TYR A 194 -8.12 16.35 -2.30
CA TYR A 194 -8.23 15.48 -1.12
C TYR A 194 -6.95 14.66 -0.90
N ALA A 195 -6.24 14.29 -1.97
CA ALA A 195 -4.92 13.66 -1.84
C ALA A 195 -3.93 14.62 -1.18
N ILE A 196 -3.87 15.88 -1.64
CA ILE A 196 -2.98 16.90 -1.08
C ILE A 196 -3.34 17.19 0.38
N ALA A 197 -4.62 17.37 0.69
CA ALA A 197 -5.07 17.59 2.07
C ALA A 197 -4.70 16.42 2.99
N GLY A 198 -4.90 15.18 2.52
CA GLY A 198 -4.51 13.97 3.24
C GLY A 198 -3.01 13.85 3.42
N ALA A 199 -2.22 14.21 2.39
CA ALA A 199 -0.77 14.19 2.43
C ALA A 199 -0.21 15.18 3.46
N ILE A 200 -0.69 16.42 3.47
CA ILE A 200 -0.28 17.45 4.42
C ILE A 200 -0.57 17.00 5.85
N ALA A 201 -1.83 16.61 6.12
CA ALA A 201 -2.23 16.16 7.46
C ALA A 201 -1.48 14.89 7.89
N GLY A 202 -1.25 13.95 6.97
CA GLY A 202 -0.49 12.73 7.24
C GLY A 202 0.99 13.00 7.52
N ARG A 203 1.62 13.93 6.80
CA ARG A 203 2.99 14.38 7.05
C ARG A 203 3.12 14.99 8.44
N GLU A 204 2.27 15.96 8.79
CA GLU A 204 2.26 16.59 10.12
C GLU A 204 2.07 15.56 11.23
N TYR A 205 1.12 14.64 11.04
CA TYR A 205 0.86 13.56 12.00
C TYR A 205 2.06 12.63 12.17
N GLY A 206 2.70 12.23 11.07
CA GLY A 206 3.88 11.37 11.09
C GLY A 206 5.09 12.01 11.75
N GLU A 207 5.35 13.30 11.48
CA GLU A 207 6.43 14.07 12.12
C GLU A 207 6.21 14.23 13.63
N ALA A 208 4.97 14.55 14.04
CA ALA A 208 4.62 14.74 15.44
C ALA A 208 4.70 13.44 16.27
N ASN A 209 4.44 12.29 15.66
CA ASN A 209 4.32 11.01 16.35
C ASN A 209 5.41 9.99 15.98
N LYS A 210 6.51 10.38 15.36
CA LYS A 210 7.54 9.47 14.83
C LYS A 210 8.12 8.46 15.83
N ASN A 211 8.04 8.74 17.13
CA ASN A 211 8.52 7.87 18.20
C ASN A 211 7.37 7.20 18.99
N ASP A 212 6.12 7.45 18.61
CA ASP A 212 4.94 6.89 19.26
C ASP A 212 4.26 5.86 18.33
N MET A 213 4.62 4.59 18.54
CA MET A 213 4.11 3.48 17.72
C MET A 213 2.62 3.24 17.92
N GLU A 214 2.06 3.57 19.09
CA GLU A 214 0.64 3.42 19.36
C GLU A 214 -0.15 4.48 18.57
N ALA A 215 0.27 5.75 18.65
CA ALA A 215 -0.31 6.81 17.84
C ALA A 215 -0.21 6.48 16.34
N LEU A 216 0.97 6.12 15.84
CA LEU A 216 1.16 5.79 14.43
C LEU A 216 0.28 4.61 13.97
N SER A 217 -0.02 3.64 14.83
CA SER A 217 -0.87 2.49 14.47
C SER A 217 -2.31 2.90 14.11
N LYS A 218 -2.78 4.08 14.56
CA LYS A 218 -4.12 4.61 14.25
C LYS A 218 -4.38 4.82 12.77
N ILE A 219 -3.33 4.96 11.95
CA ILE A 219 -3.52 5.02 10.48
C ILE A 219 -4.12 3.75 9.88
N ASN A 220 -4.19 2.66 10.63
CA ASN A 220 -4.83 1.42 10.22
C ASN A 220 -6.29 1.30 10.72
N ASP A 221 -6.76 2.25 11.53
CA ASP A 221 -8.15 2.40 11.94
C ASP A 221 -8.87 3.36 10.97
N PHE A 222 -9.72 2.80 10.11
CA PHE A 222 -10.42 3.58 9.09
C PHE A 222 -11.51 4.48 9.68
N GLY A 223 -12.10 4.11 10.82
CA GLY A 223 -13.04 4.98 11.54
C GLY A 223 -12.34 6.21 12.12
N TRP A 224 -11.14 6.04 12.66
CA TRP A 224 -10.32 7.16 13.10
C TRP A 224 -9.90 8.06 11.92
N LEU A 225 -9.52 7.49 10.78
CA LEU A 225 -9.18 8.27 9.57
C LEU A 225 -10.38 9.06 9.02
N GLU A 226 -11.59 8.51 9.10
CA GLU A 226 -12.81 9.23 8.74
C GLU A 226 -13.06 10.44 9.64
N GLN A 227 -12.78 10.32 10.94
CA GLN A 227 -12.82 11.46 11.86
C GLN A 227 -11.80 12.55 11.48
N GLN A 228 -10.57 12.19 11.07
CA GLN A 228 -9.58 13.17 10.59
C GLN A 228 -10.06 13.87 9.31
N PHE A 229 -10.59 13.11 8.36
CA PHE A 229 -11.17 13.65 7.12
C PHE A 229 -12.27 14.67 7.39
N ASN A 230 -13.20 14.36 8.29
CA ASN A 230 -14.32 15.24 8.65
C ASN A 230 -13.85 16.55 9.31
N LYS A 231 -12.81 16.52 10.14
CA LYS A 231 -12.22 17.74 10.75
C LYS A 231 -11.73 18.73 9.69
N ILE A 232 -11.08 18.24 8.65
CA ILE A 232 -10.53 19.08 7.56
C ILE A 232 -11.66 19.66 6.72
N GLN A 233 -12.71 18.92 6.45
CA GLN A 233 -13.87 19.42 5.72
C GLN A 233 -14.60 20.55 6.46
N ILE A 234 -14.75 20.43 7.80
CA ILE A 234 -15.37 21.47 8.62
C ILE A 234 -14.52 22.74 8.60
N SER A 235 -13.20 22.63 8.74
CA SER A 235 -12.28 23.77 8.69
C SER A 235 -12.34 24.51 7.36
N SER A 236 -12.39 23.78 6.24
CA SER A 236 -12.48 24.35 4.88
C SER A 236 -13.80 25.09 4.64
N ARG A 237 -14.92 24.58 5.17
CA ARG A 237 -16.25 25.24 5.08
C ARG A 237 -16.27 26.54 5.91
N ASN A 238 -15.72 26.56 7.10
CA ASN A 238 -15.69 27.73 7.95
C ASN A 238 -14.85 28.86 7.33
N ILE A 239 -13.74 28.54 6.66
CA ILE A 239 -12.91 29.52 5.95
C ILE A 239 -13.65 30.13 4.74
N ARG A 240 -14.48 29.34 4.03
CA ARG A 240 -15.28 29.84 2.90
C ARG A 240 -16.49 30.68 3.35
N ALA A 241 -17.04 30.42 4.54
CA ALA A 241 -18.18 31.14 5.09
C ALA A 241 -17.80 32.50 5.69
N THR A 242 -16.50 32.73 5.95
CA THR A 242 -15.96 34.00 6.52
C THR A 242 -15.32 34.92 5.47
N ARG A 243 -15.40 34.56 4.19
CA ARG A 243 -15.03 35.39 3.03
C ARG A 243 -16.26 35.81 2.25
#